data_5483a20f5488a0bf8285456cfc0c6f66
#
_entry.id   5483a20f5488a0bf8285456cfc0c6f66
#
_cell.length_a   1.000
_cell.length_b   1.000
_cell.length_c   1.000
_cell.angle_alpha   90.00
_cell.angle_beta   90.00
_cell.angle_gamma   90.00
#
_symmetry.space_group_name_H-M   'P 1'
#
loop_
_entity.id
_entity.type
_entity.pdbx_description
1 polymer ?
#
loop_
_entity_poly.entity_id
_entity_poly.type
_entity_poly.pdbx_seq_one_letter_code
_entity_poly.pdbx_strand_id
1 'polypeptide(L)'
;MKKTRFFKSLTLFACTVLIAATALLTSGCGDSKTASEGTSSTITGSVSQNAAKVLGEGETKFGFTVTDADGKENSFEIHTDKKTVGDALSELNLIAGDQGEYGLYVKTVNGITVDYDKDGKYWAFYVNGEYASAGVDATDITEGATYAFKVE
;
A
#
# COMPACT_ATOMS: atom_id res chain seq x y z
N MET A 1 -46.19 -2.41 9.34
CA MET A 1 -46.33 -1.11 8.64
C MET A 1 -45.63 -0.03 9.49
N LYS A 2 -44.41 0.36 9.17
CA LYS A 2 -43.84 1.66 9.55
C LYS A 2 -42.77 2.04 8.52
N LYS A 3 -43.14 2.98 7.67
CA LYS A 3 -42.25 3.67 6.71
C LYS A 3 -41.38 4.63 7.50
N THR A 4 -40.10 4.61 7.30
CA THR A 4 -39.21 5.68 7.73
C THR A 4 -38.40 6.23 6.57
N ARG A 5 -38.49 7.51 6.47
CA ARG A 5 -38.28 8.43 5.38
C ARG A 5 -36.80 8.63 5.04
N PHE A 6 -36.54 8.65 3.75
CA PHE A 6 -35.38 9.25 3.11
C PHE A 6 -35.15 10.70 3.55
N PHE A 7 -33.96 11.02 4.00
CA PHE A 7 -33.46 12.38 4.00
C PHE A 7 -32.39 12.53 2.91
N LYS A 8 -32.84 13.08 1.80
CA LYS A 8 -31.95 13.69 0.80
C LYS A 8 -31.47 15.03 1.36
N SER A 9 -30.21 15.18 1.67
CA SER A 9 -29.56 16.46 1.87
C SER A 9 -28.71 16.78 0.65
N LEU A 10 -29.29 17.62 -0.17
CA LEU A 10 -28.68 18.26 -1.33
C LEU A 10 -27.98 19.54 -0.82
N THR A 11 -26.68 19.58 -0.78
CA THR A 11 -25.94 20.82 -0.57
C THR A 11 -25.06 21.10 -1.78
N LEU A 12 -25.58 21.98 -2.65
CA LEU A 12 -24.82 22.67 -3.68
C LEU A 12 -23.87 23.66 -2.99
N PHE A 13 -22.59 23.56 -3.23
CA PHE A 13 -21.66 24.66 -3.11
C PHE A 13 -20.93 24.85 -4.44
N ALA A 14 -21.44 25.82 -5.17
CA ALA A 14 -20.73 26.42 -6.28
C ALA A 14 -19.78 27.49 -5.71
N CYS A 15 -18.49 27.34 -5.91
CA CYS A 15 -17.52 28.40 -5.74
C CYS A 15 -16.59 28.42 -6.95
N THR A 16 -16.93 29.32 -7.88
CA THR A 16 -16.09 29.76 -8.98
C THR A 16 -15.03 30.71 -8.45
N VAL A 17 -13.76 30.39 -8.63
CA VAL A 17 -12.68 31.40 -8.58
C VAL A 17 -11.83 31.27 -9.83
N LEU A 18 -12.03 32.25 -10.71
CA LEU A 18 -11.14 32.58 -11.80
C LEU A 18 -9.90 33.29 -11.22
N ILE A 19 -8.70 32.84 -11.52
CA ILE A 19 -7.51 33.69 -11.47
C ILE A 19 -6.64 33.42 -12.69
N ALA A 20 -6.31 34.50 -13.34
CA ALA A 20 -5.71 34.68 -14.63
C ALA A 20 -4.23 34.28 -14.73
N ALA A 21 -3.85 34.08 -15.99
CA ALA A 21 -2.53 33.83 -16.53
C ALA A 21 -1.49 34.91 -16.18
N THR A 22 -0.23 34.49 -16.01
CA THR A 22 0.93 35.28 -16.45
C THR A 22 1.99 34.35 -17.01
N ALA A 23 2.18 34.41 -18.28
CA ALA A 23 3.32 33.87 -19.01
C ALA A 23 4.52 34.82 -18.83
N LEU A 24 5.70 34.24 -18.54
CA LEU A 24 6.98 34.91 -18.76
C LEU A 24 7.97 33.89 -19.33
N LEU A 25 8.16 34.04 -20.64
CA LEU A 25 9.26 33.49 -21.40
C LEU A 25 10.53 34.29 -21.09
N THR A 26 11.61 33.65 -20.65
CA THR A 26 12.96 34.17 -20.85
C THR A 26 13.85 33.08 -21.36
N SER A 27 14.14 33.16 -22.63
CA SER A 27 15.21 32.52 -23.35
C SER A 27 16.54 33.16 -22.94
N GLY A 28 17.52 32.36 -22.59
CA GLY A 28 18.86 32.83 -22.30
C GLY A 28 19.87 31.72 -22.53
N CYS A 29 20.41 31.67 -23.75
CA CYS A 29 21.59 30.91 -24.12
C CYS A 29 22.83 31.69 -23.67
N GLY A 30 23.85 31.04 -23.16
CA GLY A 30 25.15 31.68 -22.83
C GLY A 30 26.19 30.72 -22.32
N ASP A 31 27.15 30.45 -23.16
CA ASP A 31 28.32 29.60 -23.01
C ASP A 31 29.37 30.11 -21.98
N SER A 32 30.18 29.20 -21.49
CA SER A 32 31.58 29.31 -21.06
C SER A 32 31.94 29.09 -19.59
N LYS A 33 32.58 27.92 -19.39
CA LYS A 33 33.79 27.63 -18.59
C LYS A 33 34.08 28.42 -17.32
N THR A 34 34.25 27.72 -16.16
CA THR A 34 35.54 27.49 -15.49
C THR A 34 35.30 26.94 -14.07
N ALA A 35 36.13 25.99 -13.68
CA ALA A 35 36.18 25.18 -12.47
C ALA A 35 36.15 25.97 -11.15
N SER A 36 35.57 25.41 -10.11
CA SER A 36 36.25 25.16 -8.84
C SER A 36 35.40 24.36 -7.85
N GLU A 37 36.04 23.50 -7.13
CA GLU A 37 35.62 22.56 -6.12
C GLU A 37 34.60 23.06 -5.10
N GLY A 38 33.73 22.16 -4.71
CA GLY A 38 32.81 22.30 -3.56
C GLY A 38 32.12 20.98 -3.30
N THR A 39 32.75 20.10 -2.53
CA THR A 39 32.23 18.82 -2.05
C THR A 39 30.85 19.01 -1.40
N SER A 40 29.81 18.53 -2.01
CA SER A 40 28.54 18.26 -1.35
C SER A 40 28.11 16.85 -1.69
N SER A 41 28.25 15.98 -0.71
CA SER A 41 27.79 14.59 -0.77
C SER A 41 26.28 14.56 -0.93
N THR A 42 25.82 14.50 -2.15
CA THR A 42 24.43 14.11 -2.46
C THR A 42 24.35 12.61 -2.32
N ILE A 43 23.82 12.16 -1.21
CA ILE A 43 23.36 10.78 -1.04
C ILE A 43 22.19 10.62 -2.02
N THR A 44 22.50 10.16 -3.20
CA THR A 44 21.49 9.69 -4.14
C THR A 44 21.08 8.30 -3.67
N GLY A 45 20.20 8.27 -2.66
CA GLY A 45 19.41 7.08 -2.37
C GLY A 45 18.54 6.82 -3.61
N SER A 46 18.91 5.83 -4.41
CA SER A 46 18.02 5.24 -5.40
C SER A 46 16.81 4.67 -4.68
N VAL A 47 15.81 5.51 -4.46
CA VAL A 47 14.46 5.04 -4.18
C VAL A 47 13.94 4.51 -5.51
N SER A 48 14.11 3.21 -5.72
CA SER A 48 13.37 2.49 -6.75
C SER A 48 11.90 2.58 -6.36
N GLN A 49 11.22 3.62 -6.83
CA GLN A 49 9.78 3.74 -6.74
C GLN A 49 9.19 2.72 -7.73
N ASN A 50 9.08 1.47 -7.29
CA ASN A 50 8.09 0.58 -7.88
C ASN A 50 6.74 1.20 -7.52
N ALA A 51 6.10 1.83 -8.49
CA ALA A 51 4.74 2.31 -8.33
C ALA A 51 3.87 1.14 -7.85
N ALA A 52 3.17 1.33 -6.74
CA ALA A 52 2.32 0.29 -6.18
C ALA A 52 1.31 -0.17 -7.24
N LYS A 53 1.23 -1.48 -7.43
CA LYS A 53 0.26 -2.06 -8.36
C LYS A 53 -1.13 -2.04 -7.71
N VAL A 54 -2.10 -1.42 -8.38
CA VAL A 54 -3.49 -1.40 -7.92
C VAL A 54 -4.17 -2.73 -8.21
N LEU A 55 -4.81 -3.34 -7.21
CA LEU A 55 -5.52 -4.62 -7.29
C LEU A 55 -6.87 -4.55 -6.57
N GLY A 56 -7.82 -5.34 -7.08
CA GLY A 56 -9.16 -5.45 -6.52
C GLY A 56 -10.09 -4.32 -6.95
N GLU A 57 -11.31 -4.38 -6.43
CA GLU A 57 -12.38 -3.41 -6.66
C GLU A 57 -13.12 -3.18 -5.35
N GLY A 58 -13.52 -1.94 -5.07
CA GLY A 58 -14.24 -1.56 -3.84
C GLY A 58 -13.98 -0.12 -3.44
N GLU A 59 -14.72 0.34 -2.45
CA GLU A 59 -14.63 1.71 -1.97
C GLU A 59 -13.50 1.92 -0.95
N THR A 60 -13.16 0.88 -0.19
CA THR A 60 -12.09 0.93 0.82
C THR A 60 -10.75 0.62 0.20
N LYS A 61 -9.72 1.40 0.55
CA LYS A 61 -8.34 1.25 0.05
C LYS A 61 -7.36 1.10 1.19
N PHE A 62 -6.34 0.26 0.96
CA PHE A 62 -5.21 0.13 1.87
C PHE A 62 -3.93 -0.23 1.14
N GLY A 63 -2.77 0.08 1.74
CA GLY A 63 -1.47 -0.33 1.25
C GLY A 63 -1.15 -1.76 1.67
N PHE A 64 -0.59 -2.55 0.76
CA PHE A 64 -0.12 -3.90 1.06
C PHE A 64 1.30 -4.09 0.54
N THR A 65 2.20 -4.57 1.40
CA THR A 65 3.61 -4.78 1.06
C THR A 65 4.04 -6.21 1.37
N VAL A 66 4.82 -6.79 0.49
CA VAL A 66 5.40 -8.13 0.64
C VAL A 66 6.91 -8.03 0.54
N THR A 67 7.61 -8.46 1.59
CA THR A 67 9.07 -8.51 1.63
C THR A 67 9.52 -9.99 1.71
N ASP A 68 10.21 -10.45 0.70
CA ASP A 68 10.70 -11.84 0.63
C ASP A 68 11.97 -12.07 1.47
N ALA A 69 12.48 -13.31 1.46
CA ALA A 69 13.67 -13.70 2.22
C ALA A 69 14.96 -12.99 1.78
N ASP A 70 15.00 -12.46 0.57
CA ASP A 70 16.13 -11.70 0.02
C ASP A 70 16.00 -10.19 0.29
N GLY A 71 14.92 -9.77 0.97
CA GLY A 71 14.61 -8.38 1.28
C GLY A 71 14.02 -7.61 0.11
N LYS A 72 13.60 -8.30 -0.95
CA LYS A 72 12.92 -7.67 -2.07
C LYS A 72 11.48 -7.34 -1.70
N GLU A 73 11.10 -6.09 -1.93
CA GLU A 73 9.79 -5.56 -1.61
C GLU A 73 8.92 -5.41 -2.86
N ASN A 74 7.65 -5.83 -2.73
CA ASN A 74 6.60 -5.59 -3.72
C ASN A 74 5.46 -4.86 -3.03
N SER A 75 5.03 -3.73 -3.58
CA SER A 75 3.98 -2.89 -3.02
C SER A 75 2.73 -2.90 -3.89
N PHE A 76 1.57 -2.92 -3.23
CA PHE A 76 0.24 -2.94 -3.83
C PHE A 76 -0.65 -1.90 -3.16
N GLU A 77 -1.57 -1.32 -3.92
CA GLU A 77 -2.75 -0.63 -3.41
C GLU A 77 -3.94 -1.55 -3.62
N ILE A 78 -4.59 -1.95 -2.53
CA ILE A 78 -5.72 -2.88 -2.56
C ILE A 78 -7.02 -2.11 -2.43
N HIS A 79 -7.95 -2.38 -3.34
CA HIS A 79 -9.32 -1.89 -3.28
C HIS A 79 -10.26 -3.04 -2.93
N THR A 80 -11.18 -2.85 -2.00
CA THR A 80 -12.06 -3.93 -1.55
C THR A 80 -13.30 -3.41 -0.81
N ASP A 81 -14.34 -4.25 -0.75
CA ASP A 81 -15.51 -4.08 0.12
C ASP A 81 -15.53 -5.14 1.25
N LYS A 82 -14.45 -5.91 1.39
CA LYS A 82 -14.31 -6.88 2.49
C LYS A 82 -14.08 -6.16 3.82
N LYS A 83 -14.35 -6.89 4.91
CA LYS A 83 -14.18 -6.37 6.27
C LYS A 83 -12.80 -6.63 6.83
N THR A 84 -12.25 -7.82 6.56
CA THR A 84 -10.96 -8.23 7.10
C THR A 84 -9.87 -8.22 6.03
N VAL A 85 -8.64 -8.03 6.47
CA VAL A 85 -7.46 -8.07 5.60
C VAL A 85 -7.30 -9.46 4.99
N GLY A 86 -7.58 -10.52 5.77
CA GLY A 86 -7.52 -11.90 5.31
C GLY A 86 -8.48 -12.18 4.15
N ASP A 87 -9.73 -11.75 4.28
CA ASP A 87 -10.73 -11.92 3.22
C ASP A 87 -10.34 -11.20 1.93
N ALA A 88 -9.88 -9.95 2.04
CA ALA A 88 -9.48 -9.14 0.90
C ALA A 88 -8.27 -9.74 0.15
N LEU A 89 -7.22 -10.12 0.89
CA LEU A 89 -6.02 -10.67 0.27
C LEU A 89 -6.22 -12.08 -0.26
N SER A 90 -7.09 -12.89 0.38
CA SER A 90 -7.44 -14.24 -0.09
C SER A 90 -8.25 -14.21 -1.38
N GLU A 91 -9.21 -13.28 -1.50
CA GLU A 91 -9.99 -13.08 -2.72
C GLU A 91 -9.13 -12.76 -3.94
N LEU A 92 -8.07 -11.97 -3.72
CA LEU A 92 -7.09 -11.61 -4.74
C LEU A 92 -6.01 -12.67 -4.97
N ASN A 93 -6.09 -13.81 -4.26
CA ASN A 93 -5.07 -14.87 -4.26
C ASN A 93 -3.67 -14.36 -3.91
N LEU A 94 -3.59 -13.30 -3.11
CA LEU A 94 -2.33 -12.75 -2.61
C LEU A 94 -1.80 -13.51 -1.40
N ILE A 95 -2.68 -14.18 -0.64
CA ILE A 95 -2.29 -15.05 0.48
C ILE A 95 -2.99 -16.40 0.37
N ALA A 96 -2.31 -17.43 0.88
CA ALA A 96 -2.85 -18.76 1.09
C ALA A 96 -2.15 -19.45 2.26
N GLY A 97 -2.83 -20.41 2.87
CA GLY A 97 -2.28 -21.17 4.00
C GLY A 97 -3.26 -22.18 4.54
N ASP A 98 -3.00 -22.68 5.73
CA ASP A 98 -3.82 -23.68 6.39
C ASP A 98 -4.71 -23.02 7.46
N GLN A 99 -5.98 -23.41 7.52
CA GLN A 99 -6.86 -23.00 8.61
C GLN A 99 -6.48 -23.75 9.89
N GLY A 100 -6.15 -22.97 10.92
CA GLY A 100 -5.81 -23.47 12.24
C GLY A 100 -6.83 -23.04 13.31
N GLU A 101 -6.56 -23.42 14.54
CA GLU A 101 -7.39 -23.08 15.71
C GLU A 101 -7.44 -21.55 15.97
N TYR A 102 -6.37 -20.84 15.58
CA TYR A 102 -6.23 -19.39 15.79
C TYR A 102 -6.39 -18.58 14.50
N GLY A 103 -7.01 -19.17 13.46
CA GLY A 103 -7.22 -18.57 12.17
C GLY A 103 -6.27 -19.05 11.08
N LEU A 104 -6.15 -18.29 10.00
CA LEU A 104 -5.34 -18.64 8.84
C LEU A 104 -3.83 -18.56 9.15
N TYR A 105 -3.16 -19.72 9.14
CA TYR A 105 -1.71 -19.79 9.14
C TYR A 105 -1.18 -19.60 7.70
N VAL A 106 -0.72 -18.38 7.42
CA VAL A 106 -0.28 -17.99 6.08
C VAL A 106 1.03 -18.66 5.73
N LYS A 107 1.06 -19.44 4.65
CA LYS A 107 2.24 -20.11 4.11
C LYS A 107 2.69 -19.53 2.77
N THR A 108 1.77 -18.95 2.00
CA THR A 108 2.06 -18.39 0.69
C THR A 108 1.62 -16.93 0.65
N VAL A 109 2.50 -16.04 0.22
CA VAL A 109 2.20 -14.62 -0.01
C VAL A 109 2.76 -14.23 -1.38
N ASN A 110 1.91 -13.61 -2.21
CA ASN A 110 2.26 -13.17 -3.56
C ASN A 110 2.96 -14.28 -4.40
N GLY A 111 2.48 -15.52 -4.24
CA GLY A 111 3.01 -16.70 -4.94
C GLY A 111 4.31 -17.27 -4.36
N ILE A 112 4.86 -16.69 -3.30
CA ILE A 112 6.05 -17.17 -2.62
C ILE A 112 5.62 -18.01 -1.43
N THR A 113 5.99 -19.29 -1.40
CA THR A 113 5.69 -20.20 -0.30
C THR A 113 6.88 -20.32 0.64
N VAL A 114 6.61 -20.21 1.93
CA VAL A 114 7.57 -20.37 3.04
C VAL A 114 6.98 -21.36 4.04
N ASP A 115 7.76 -22.34 4.45
CA ASP A 115 7.34 -23.39 5.37
C ASP A 115 8.33 -23.49 6.53
N TYR A 116 7.84 -23.22 7.75
CA TYR A 116 8.69 -23.21 8.94
C TYR A 116 9.43 -24.52 9.19
N ASP A 117 8.76 -25.64 8.95
CA ASP A 117 9.35 -26.97 9.19
C ASP A 117 10.48 -27.32 8.21
N LYS A 118 10.47 -26.72 7.02
CA LYS A 118 11.46 -26.96 5.97
C LYS A 118 12.53 -25.87 5.92
N ASP A 119 12.09 -24.62 6.03
CA ASP A 119 12.91 -23.44 5.75
C ASP A 119 13.39 -22.74 7.02
N GLY A 120 12.80 -23.08 8.18
CA GLY A 120 13.01 -22.39 9.45
C GLY A 120 12.54 -20.94 9.43
N LYS A 121 11.70 -20.60 8.46
CA LYS A 121 11.19 -19.24 8.19
C LYS A 121 9.68 -19.25 8.12
N TYR A 122 9.07 -18.08 8.36
CA TYR A 122 7.61 -17.90 8.30
C TYR A 122 7.26 -16.51 7.77
N TRP A 123 5.98 -16.33 7.41
CA TRP A 123 5.45 -15.02 7.05
C TRP A 123 4.99 -14.27 8.29
N ALA A 124 5.73 -13.26 8.69
CA ALA A 124 5.37 -12.35 9.77
C ALA A 124 4.41 -11.26 9.25
N PHE A 125 3.31 -11.05 9.97
CA PHE A 125 2.29 -10.06 9.60
C PHE A 125 2.48 -8.77 10.38
N TYR A 126 2.35 -7.63 9.68
CA TYR A 126 2.55 -6.28 10.21
C TYR A 126 1.38 -5.38 9.87
N VAL A 127 1.03 -4.49 10.79
CA VAL A 127 0.02 -3.43 10.65
C VAL A 127 0.68 -2.10 10.93
N ASN A 128 0.67 -1.18 9.95
CA ASN A 128 1.31 0.14 10.05
C ASN A 128 2.78 0.09 10.52
N GLY A 129 3.50 -0.95 10.12
CA GLY A 129 4.91 -1.16 10.45
C GLY A 129 5.18 -1.83 11.79
N GLU A 130 4.15 -2.15 12.58
CA GLU A 130 4.27 -2.87 13.84
C GLU A 130 3.86 -4.34 13.67
N TYR A 131 4.51 -5.24 14.39
CA TYR A 131 4.15 -6.66 14.38
C TYR A 131 2.72 -6.84 14.87
N ALA A 132 1.88 -7.51 14.08
CA ALA A 132 0.46 -7.64 14.37
C ALA A 132 0.20 -8.50 15.61
N SER A 133 -0.71 -8.06 16.46
CA SER A 133 -1.15 -8.80 17.65
C SER A 133 -2.24 -9.83 17.36
N ALA A 134 -2.81 -9.82 16.15
CA ALA A 134 -3.86 -10.72 15.70
C ALA A 134 -3.54 -11.27 14.31
N GLY A 135 -4.15 -12.41 13.96
CA GLY A 135 -4.04 -12.99 12.62
C GLY A 135 -4.70 -12.12 11.56
N VAL A 136 -4.31 -12.34 10.31
CA VAL A 136 -4.77 -11.55 9.15
C VAL A 136 -6.28 -11.60 8.94
N ASP A 137 -6.91 -12.72 9.23
CA ASP A 137 -8.37 -12.94 9.12
C ASP A 137 -9.16 -12.37 10.31
N ALA A 138 -8.49 -12.08 11.43
CA ALA A 138 -9.06 -11.38 12.58
C ALA A 138 -8.75 -9.88 12.61
N THR A 139 -8.06 -9.36 11.58
CA THR A 139 -7.69 -7.95 11.47
C THR A 139 -8.67 -7.22 10.54
N ASP A 140 -9.42 -6.27 11.09
CA ASP A 140 -10.32 -5.42 10.33
C ASP A 140 -9.53 -4.45 9.43
N ILE A 141 -10.07 -4.18 8.25
CA ILE A 141 -9.49 -3.20 7.32
C ILE A 141 -9.77 -1.79 7.83
N THR A 142 -8.72 -0.99 7.89
CA THR A 142 -8.78 0.46 8.11
C THR A 142 -8.37 1.17 6.83
N GLU A 143 -9.19 2.09 6.35
CA GLU A 143 -8.89 2.86 5.14
C GLU A 143 -7.59 3.64 5.30
N GLY A 144 -6.72 3.54 4.28
CA GLY A 144 -5.41 4.19 4.26
C GLY A 144 -4.35 3.56 5.14
N ALA A 145 -4.65 2.48 5.88
CA ALA A 145 -3.66 1.73 6.64
C ALA A 145 -2.69 0.98 5.70
N THR A 146 -1.56 0.57 6.25
CA THR A 146 -0.60 -0.28 5.56
C THR A 146 -0.47 -1.63 6.26
N TYR A 147 -0.63 -2.69 5.51
CA TYR A 147 -0.43 -4.06 5.95
C TYR A 147 0.76 -4.66 5.23
N ALA A 148 1.54 -5.48 5.91
CA ALA A 148 2.70 -6.11 5.28
C ALA A 148 2.89 -7.54 5.74
N PHE A 149 3.42 -8.36 4.83
CA PHE A 149 4.02 -9.65 5.16
C PHE A 149 5.52 -9.60 4.88
N LYS A 150 6.31 -10.09 5.83
CA LYS A 150 7.77 -10.24 5.70
C LYS A 150 8.17 -11.65 6.05
N VAL A 151 9.14 -12.18 5.33
CA VAL A 151 9.76 -13.47 5.68
C VAL A 151 10.76 -13.26 6.82
N GLU A 152 10.59 -14.01 7.91
CA GLU A 152 11.46 -14.00 9.08
C GLU A 152 11.89 -15.42 9.47
#